data_68e0c79b913cd44391cbaff6c7cc12a9
#
_entry.id   68e0c79b913cd44391cbaff6c7cc12a9
#
_cell.length_a   1.000
_cell.length_b   1.000
_cell.length_c   1.000
_cell.angle_alpha   90.00
_cell.angle_beta   90.00
_cell.angle_gamma   90.00
#
_symmetry.space_group_name_H-M   'P 1'
#
loop_
_entity.id
_entity.type
_entity.pdbx_description
1 polymer ?
#
loop_
_entity_poly.entity_id
_entity_poly.type
_entity_poly.pdbx_seq_one_letter_code
_entity_poly.pdbx_strand_id
1 'polypeptide(L)'
;VSDPPFRALCKEKGADVVYTEFISSEGLIRNAAKSTMKLDIYKKERPVGIQIFGANLDSMLQAVDIVEETKPDIIDINFGCPVKKVVCKGAGAGILKDIDKMEMLTREMAKRTNLPLTVKSRLGWDEKSIKIVEVAERIQDAGAQAITIHGRTRVQMYKGCLLYTSPSPRD
;
A
#
# COMPACT_ATOMS: atom_id res chain seq x y z
N VAL A 1 -13.70 -4.71 1.19
CA VAL A 1 -14.64 -3.76 0.57
C VAL A 1 -14.17 -2.37 0.91
N SER A 2 -13.94 -1.54 -0.09
CA SER A 2 -13.48 -0.16 0.09
C SER A 2 -13.93 0.72 -1.08
N ASP A 3 -15.22 0.61 -1.42
CA ASP A 3 -15.86 1.51 -2.37
C ASP A 3 -16.19 2.88 -1.72
N PRO A 4 -16.46 3.92 -2.50
CA PRO A 4 -16.72 5.25 -1.96
C PRO A 4 -17.84 5.32 -0.91
N PRO A 5 -19.00 4.65 -1.07
CA PRO A 5 -20.06 4.67 -0.05
C PRO A 5 -19.60 4.06 1.28
N PHE A 6 -18.84 2.96 1.25
CA PHE A 6 -18.34 2.34 2.46
C PHE A 6 -17.30 3.21 3.16
N ARG A 7 -16.38 3.82 2.41
CA ARG A 7 -15.40 4.76 2.98
C ARG A 7 -16.06 5.96 3.61
N ALA A 8 -17.09 6.52 2.96
CA ALA A 8 -17.87 7.63 3.53
C ALA A 8 -18.55 7.24 4.85
N LEU A 9 -19.15 6.03 4.92
CA LEU A 9 -19.71 5.50 6.16
C LEU A 9 -18.65 5.34 7.26
N CYS A 10 -17.46 4.84 6.93
CA CYS A 10 -16.35 4.75 7.88
C CYS A 10 -15.96 6.13 8.43
N LYS A 11 -15.93 7.16 7.59
CA LYS A 11 -15.69 8.55 8.01
C LYS A 11 -16.76 9.04 8.96
N GLU A 12 -18.02 8.81 8.68
CA GLU A 12 -19.14 9.15 9.57
C GLU A 12 -19.06 8.45 10.94
N LYS A 13 -18.41 7.29 10.98
CA LYS A 13 -18.18 6.50 12.23
C LYS A 13 -16.86 6.83 12.91
N GLY A 14 -16.15 7.87 12.48
CA GLY A 14 -14.95 8.37 13.14
C GLY A 14 -13.62 7.85 12.60
N ALA A 15 -13.57 7.28 11.40
CA ALA A 15 -12.30 6.96 10.78
C ALA A 15 -11.53 8.23 10.41
N ASP A 16 -10.29 8.39 10.90
CA ASP A 16 -9.46 9.57 10.61
C ASP A 16 -8.97 9.60 9.17
N VAL A 17 -8.62 8.44 8.61
CA VAL A 17 -8.15 8.27 7.23
C VAL A 17 -8.77 7.02 6.64
N VAL A 18 -9.12 7.05 5.37
CA VAL A 18 -9.59 5.87 4.61
C VAL A 18 -8.74 5.68 3.35
N TYR A 19 -8.69 4.46 2.87
CA TYR A 19 -7.93 4.10 1.66
C TYR A 19 -8.81 3.39 0.64
N THR A 20 -8.48 3.56 -0.64
CA THR A 20 -9.12 2.81 -1.72
C THR A 20 -8.74 1.32 -1.67
N GLU A 21 -9.44 0.49 -2.42
CA GLU A 21 -8.88 -0.81 -2.79
C GLU A 21 -7.59 -0.62 -3.59
N PHE A 22 -6.63 -1.56 -3.44
CA PHE A 22 -5.37 -1.48 -4.16
C PHE A 22 -5.55 -1.59 -5.68
N ILE A 23 -4.83 -0.74 -6.41
CA ILE A 23 -4.94 -0.57 -7.85
C ILE A 23 -3.64 -0.99 -8.52
N SER A 24 -3.73 -1.79 -9.58
CA SER A 24 -2.53 -2.18 -10.34
C SER A 24 -1.99 -1.00 -11.14
N SER A 25 -0.69 -0.68 -10.98
CA SER A 25 0.00 0.31 -11.81
C SER A 25 -0.10 -0.04 -13.30
N GLU A 26 0.14 -1.30 -13.66
CA GLU A 26 -0.03 -1.80 -15.03
C GLU A 26 -1.46 -1.66 -15.55
N GLY A 27 -2.46 -1.74 -14.67
CA GLY A 27 -3.85 -1.53 -15.02
C GLY A 27 -4.17 -0.07 -15.27
N LEU A 28 -3.58 0.84 -14.49
CA LEU A 28 -3.77 2.28 -14.65
C LEU A 28 -3.17 2.78 -15.96
N ILE A 29 -1.91 2.48 -16.22
CA ILE A 29 -1.21 2.95 -17.44
C ILE A 29 -1.84 2.42 -18.75
N ARG A 30 -2.57 1.29 -18.68
CA ARG A 30 -3.33 0.75 -19.80
C ARG A 30 -4.78 1.21 -19.84
N ASN A 31 -5.15 2.15 -18.98
CA ASN A 31 -6.50 2.67 -18.84
C ASN A 31 -7.57 1.56 -18.69
N ALA A 32 -7.24 0.50 -17.93
CA ALA A 32 -8.17 -0.60 -17.71
C ALA A 32 -9.35 -0.13 -16.84
N ALA A 33 -10.58 -0.26 -17.33
CA ALA A 33 -11.79 0.25 -16.68
C ALA A 33 -11.91 -0.16 -15.20
N LYS A 34 -11.56 -1.42 -14.86
CA LYS A 34 -11.56 -1.89 -13.46
C LYS A 34 -10.53 -1.20 -12.55
N SER A 35 -9.48 -0.62 -13.13
CA SER A 35 -8.46 0.13 -12.38
C SER A 35 -8.88 1.59 -12.25
N THR A 36 -9.35 2.21 -13.32
CA THR A 36 -9.77 3.61 -13.32
C THR A 36 -10.99 3.87 -12.44
N MET A 37 -11.96 2.96 -12.41
CA MET A 37 -13.13 3.06 -11.50
C MET A 37 -12.74 3.13 -10.01
N LYS A 38 -11.59 2.59 -9.62
CA LYS A 38 -11.14 2.62 -8.22
C LYS A 38 -10.48 3.95 -7.83
N LEU A 39 -10.25 4.83 -8.79
CA LEU A 39 -9.74 6.18 -8.55
C LEU A 39 -10.83 7.13 -8.05
N ASP A 40 -12.09 6.73 -8.11
CA ASP A 40 -13.20 7.57 -7.65
C ASP A 40 -13.11 7.82 -6.15
N ILE A 41 -12.99 9.11 -5.80
CA ILE A 41 -12.95 9.59 -4.42
C ILE A 41 -13.93 10.76 -4.25
N TYR A 42 -14.64 10.78 -3.12
CA TYR A 42 -15.64 11.80 -2.83
C TYR A 42 -15.17 12.74 -1.72
N LYS A 43 -15.65 13.97 -1.76
CA LYS A 43 -15.30 14.99 -0.78
C LYS A 43 -15.58 14.54 0.68
N LYS A 44 -16.63 13.74 0.89
CA LYS A 44 -17.03 13.26 2.23
C LYS A 44 -16.08 12.20 2.84
N GLU A 45 -15.21 11.61 2.05
CA GLU A 45 -14.28 10.56 2.53
C GLU A 45 -12.90 11.11 2.93
N ARG A 46 -12.68 12.39 2.73
CA ARG A 46 -11.35 13.00 3.00
C ARG A 46 -11.04 13.10 4.50
N PRO A 47 -9.77 12.93 4.90
CA PRO A 47 -8.63 12.58 4.03
C PRO A 47 -8.70 11.13 3.52
N VAL A 48 -8.38 10.94 2.22
CA VAL A 48 -8.43 9.65 1.55
C VAL A 48 -7.12 9.36 0.82
N GLY A 49 -6.59 8.15 1.03
CA GLY A 49 -5.43 7.65 0.33
C GLY A 49 -5.80 6.74 -0.84
N ILE A 50 -5.09 6.89 -1.96
CA ILE A 50 -5.17 5.95 -3.08
C ILE A 50 -4.02 4.96 -2.97
N GLN A 51 -4.36 3.66 -2.89
CA GLN A 51 -3.39 2.59 -2.76
C GLN A 51 -3.09 1.95 -4.11
N ILE A 52 -1.81 1.93 -4.50
CA ILE A 52 -1.33 1.30 -5.74
C ILE A 52 -0.36 0.16 -5.46
N PHE A 53 -0.22 -0.76 -6.41
CA PHE A 53 0.77 -1.83 -6.37
C PHE A 53 1.36 -2.13 -7.74
N GLY A 54 2.62 -2.51 -7.74
CA GLY A 54 3.38 -2.90 -8.92
C GLY A 54 4.76 -3.40 -8.53
N ALA A 55 5.54 -3.83 -9.52
CA ALA A 55 6.93 -4.27 -9.36
C ALA A 55 7.86 -3.64 -10.40
N ASN A 56 7.33 -2.93 -11.37
CA ASN A 56 8.09 -2.21 -12.38
C ASN A 56 8.14 -0.72 -12.01
N LEU A 57 9.33 -0.13 -12.02
CA LEU A 57 9.53 1.26 -11.63
C LEU A 57 8.76 2.23 -12.53
N ASP A 58 8.91 2.09 -13.85
CA ASP A 58 8.31 3.01 -14.79
C ASP A 58 6.78 3.03 -14.69
N SER A 59 6.17 1.84 -14.53
CA SER A 59 4.72 1.74 -14.37
C SER A 59 4.25 2.30 -13.03
N MET A 60 5.05 2.21 -11.97
CA MET A 60 4.73 2.78 -10.66
C MET A 60 4.81 4.30 -10.70
N LEU A 61 5.82 4.88 -11.35
CA LEU A 61 5.95 6.33 -11.50
C LEU A 61 4.82 6.93 -12.36
N GLN A 62 4.49 6.30 -13.49
CA GLN A 62 3.35 6.73 -14.29
C GLN A 62 2.02 6.61 -13.54
N ALA A 63 1.87 5.57 -12.69
CA ALA A 63 0.69 5.43 -11.86
C ALA A 63 0.60 6.54 -10.79
N VAL A 64 1.72 7.02 -10.26
CA VAL A 64 1.74 8.20 -9.37
C VAL A 64 1.17 9.41 -10.09
N ASP A 65 1.62 9.70 -11.31
CA ASP A 65 1.12 10.85 -12.10
C ASP A 65 -0.41 10.77 -12.31
N ILE A 66 -0.90 9.59 -12.71
CA ILE A 66 -2.35 9.36 -12.92
C ILE A 66 -3.14 9.54 -11.62
N VAL A 67 -2.59 9.06 -10.51
CA VAL A 67 -3.23 9.18 -9.18
C VAL A 67 -3.28 10.63 -8.73
N GLU A 68 -2.20 11.40 -8.93
CA GLU A 68 -2.17 12.83 -8.57
C GLU A 68 -3.23 13.67 -9.29
N GLU A 69 -3.59 13.33 -10.54
CA GLU A 69 -4.67 14.01 -11.27
C GLU A 69 -6.01 13.94 -10.54
N THR A 70 -6.23 12.88 -9.75
CA THR A 70 -7.45 12.73 -8.94
C THR A 70 -7.41 13.52 -7.63
N LYS A 71 -6.27 14.13 -7.30
CA LYS A 71 -6.03 14.96 -6.10
C LYS A 71 -6.39 14.24 -4.79
N PRO A 72 -5.83 13.05 -4.52
CA PRO A 72 -6.00 12.40 -3.22
C PRO A 72 -5.23 13.17 -2.14
N ASP A 73 -5.43 12.79 -0.87
CA ASP A 73 -4.67 13.38 0.24
C ASP A 73 -3.37 12.59 0.52
N ILE A 74 -3.33 11.31 0.12
CA ILE A 74 -2.21 10.38 0.37
C ILE A 74 -2.05 9.44 -0.82
N ILE A 75 -0.81 9.09 -1.16
CA ILE A 75 -0.50 7.94 -2.02
C ILE A 75 0.04 6.83 -1.14
N ASP A 76 -0.51 5.62 -1.26
CA ASP A 76 -0.09 4.46 -0.48
C ASP A 76 0.41 3.32 -1.38
N ILE A 77 1.49 2.67 -0.97
CA ILE A 77 2.07 1.54 -1.69
C ILE A 77 1.69 0.24 -1.00
N ASN A 78 1.07 -0.70 -1.74
CA ASN A 78 0.80 -2.03 -1.24
C ASN A 78 1.99 -2.96 -1.46
N PHE A 79 2.75 -3.22 -0.41
CA PHE A 79 3.80 -4.23 -0.33
C PHE A 79 3.40 -5.44 0.53
N GLY A 80 2.10 -5.64 0.76
CA GLY A 80 1.60 -6.66 1.67
C GLY A 80 0.62 -7.69 1.06
N CYS A 81 0.13 -7.50 -0.18
CA CYS A 81 -0.83 -8.40 -0.80
C CYS A 81 -0.24 -9.80 -1.00
N PRO A 82 -0.81 -10.89 -0.40
CA PRO A 82 -0.25 -12.23 -0.48
C PRO A 82 -0.75 -13.03 -1.69
N VAL A 83 -1.64 -12.48 -2.50
CA VAL A 83 -2.30 -13.18 -3.60
C VAL A 83 -1.28 -13.66 -4.63
N LYS A 84 -1.33 -14.95 -4.99
CA LYS A 84 -0.36 -15.60 -5.88
C LYS A 84 -0.13 -14.85 -7.19
N LYS A 85 -1.20 -14.38 -7.84
CA LYS A 85 -1.15 -13.62 -9.11
C LYS A 85 -0.35 -12.31 -8.99
N VAL A 86 -0.36 -11.67 -7.83
CA VAL A 86 0.39 -10.44 -7.55
C VAL A 86 1.84 -10.79 -7.20
N VAL A 87 2.01 -11.72 -6.29
CA VAL A 87 3.31 -12.14 -5.75
C VAL A 87 4.24 -12.75 -6.81
N CYS A 88 3.70 -13.55 -7.75
CA CYS A 88 4.48 -14.13 -8.85
C CYS A 88 5.07 -13.07 -9.81
N LYS A 89 4.55 -11.85 -9.79
CA LYS A 89 5.08 -10.71 -10.54
C LYS A 89 6.09 -9.88 -9.74
N GLY A 90 6.47 -10.30 -8.55
CA GLY A 90 7.34 -9.57 -7.63
C GLY A 90 6.65 -8.37 -6.96
N ALA A 91 5.33 -8.22 -7.11
CA ALA A 91 4.54 -7.13 -6.51
C ALA A 91 3.86 -7.54 -5.19
N GLY A 92 3.25 -6.59 -4.50
CA GLY A 92 2.65 -6.82 -3.19
C GLY A 92 3.67 -7.45 -2.22
N ALA A 93 3.28 -8.50 -1.49
CA ALA A 93 4.21 -9.18 -0.58
C ALA A 93 5.37 -9.91 -1.28
N GLY A 94 5.37 -10.03 -2.63
CA GLY A 94 6.47 -10.58 -3.40
C GLY A 94 7.75 -9.76 -3.28
N ILE A 95 7.62 -8.45 -3.09
CA ILE A 95 8.75 -7.51 -2.94
C ILE A 95 9.56 -7.75 -1.66
N LEU A 96 8.98 -8.40 -0.64
CA LEU A 96 9.67 -8.74 0.61
C LEU A 96 10.86 -9.69 0.42
N LYS A 97 11.02 -10.27 -0.75
CA LYS A 97 12.20 -11.05 -1.14
C LYS A 97 13.35 -10.19 -1.66
N ASP A 98 13.08 -8.93 -1.97
CA ASP A 98 14.03 -7.98 -2.56
C ASP A 98 13.81 -6.59 -1.94
N ILE A 99 14.42 -6.41 -0.75
CA ILE A 99 14.26 -5.19 0.03
C ILE A 99 14.95 -4.00 -0.66
N ASP A 100 16.02 -4.25 -1.42
CA ASP A 100 16.71 -3.20 -2.18
C ASP A 100 15.79 -2.60 -3.24
N LYS A 101 15.06 -3.46 -3.94
CA LYS A 101 14.03 -3.02 -4.90
C LYS A 101 12.87 -2.30 -4.22
N MET A 102 12.44 -2.78 -3.04
CA MET A 102 11.39 -2.13 -2.24
C MET A 102 11.79 -0.70 -1.87
N GLU A 103 13.01 -0.51 -1.36
CA GLU A 103 13.57 0.81 -1.04
C GLU A 103 13.66 1.70 -2.28
N MET A 104 14.21 1.17 -3.37
CA MET A 104 14.37 1.91 -4.63
C MET A 104 13.02 2.40 -5.17
N LEU A 105 12.00 1.53 -5.21
CA LEU A 105 10.64 1.92 -5.63
C LEU A 105 10.07 3.01 -4.73
N THR A 106 10.20 2.87 -3.41
CA THR A 106 9.71 3.87 -2.44
C THR A 106 10.40 5.20 -2.65
N ARG A 107 11.72 5.21 -2.80
CA ARG A 107 12.54 6.41 -2.99
C ARG A 107 12.19 7.17 -4.27
N GLU A 108 12.07 6.48 -5.37
CA GLU A 108 11.76 7.12 -6.65
C GLU A 108 10.32 7.63 -6.69
N MET A 109 9.37 6.92 -6.07
CA MET A 109 8.00 7.41 -5.92
C MET A 109 7.92 8.62 -4.99
N ALA A 110 8.67 8.63 -3.86
CA ALA A 110 8.71 9.77 -2.94
C ALA A 110 9.29 11.04 -3.61
N LYS A 111 10.24 10.89 -4.53
CA LYS A 111 10.75 12.02 -5.34
C LYS A 111 9.76 12.50 -6.39
N ARG A 112 8.84 11.64 -6.84
CA ARG A 112 7.92 11.93 -7.93
C ARG A 112 6.70 12.73 -7.48
N THR A 113 6.32 12.64 -6.22
CA THR A 113 5.11 13.28 -5.68
C THR A 113 5.43 14.26 -4.55
N ASN A 114 4.61 15.30 -4.39
CA ASN A 114 4.60 16.16 -3.22
C ASN A 114 3.59 15.72 -2.16
N LEU A 115 2.77 14.71 -2.47
CA LEU A 115 1.81 14.18 -1.52
C LEU A 115 2.49 13.26 -0.49
N PRO A 116 1.94 13.14 0.72
CA PRO A 116 2.39 12.13 1.66
C PRO A 116 2.40 10.74 1.02
N LEU A 117 3.58 10.08 1.04
CA LEU A 117 3.72 8.70 0.59
C LEU A 117 3.73 7.77 1.80
N THR A 118 2.84 6.77 1.81
CA THR A 118 2.78 5.76 2.86
C THR A 118 2.95 4.36 2.29
N VAL A 119 3.24 3.39 3.15
CA VAL A 119 3.48 1.99 2.74
C VAL A 119 2.69 1.05 3.63
N LYS A 120 2.05 0.05 3.02
CA LYS A 120 1.45 -1.07 3.76
C LYS A 120 2.20 -2.36 3.46
N SER A 121 2.76 -3.01 4.49
CA SER A 121 3.60 -4.20 4.36
C SER A 121 3.20 -5.33 5.33
N ARG A 122 4.00 -6.41 5.35
CA ARG A 122 3.93 -7.54 6.28
C ARG A 122 5.27 -7.69 6.99
N LEU A 123 5.33 -8.56 8.02
CA LEU A 123 6.54 -8.82 8.82
C LEU A 123 7.73 -9.32 7.98
N GLY A 124 7.46 -10.06 6.91
CA GLY A 124 8.43 -10.66 6.03
C GLY A 124 7.78 -11.65 5.07
N TRP A 125 8.59 -12.34 4.28
CA TRP A 125 8.11 -13.38 3.38
C TRP A 125 7.64 -14.63 4.14
N ASP A 126 8.46 -15.14 5.05
CA ASP A 126 8.21 -16.28 5.93
C ASP A 126 8.83 -16.04 7.32
N GLU A 127 8.71 -17.01 8.21
CA GLU A 127 9.19 -16.89 9.59
C GLU A 127 10.74 -16.73 9.69
N LYS A 128 11.48 -17.23 8.71
CA LYS A 128 12.95 -17.13 8.65
C LYS A 128 13.43 -15.80 8.07
N SER A 129 12.55 -15.06 7.44
CA SER A 129 12.84 -13.79 6.76
C SER A 129 12.03 -12.62 7.31
N ILE A 130 11.71 -12.65 8.61
CA ILE A 130 11.10 -11.50 9.30
C ILE A 130 12.17 -10.41 9.42
N LYS A 131 11.98 -9.31 8.68
CA LYS A 131 12.91 -8.18 8.60
C LYS A 131 12.19 -6.83 8.70
N ILE A 132 11.05 -6.81 9.37
CA ILE A 132 10.18 -5.63 9.36
C ILE A 132 10.84 -4.38 9.93
N VAL A 133 11.75 -4.50 10.90
CA VAL A 133 12.48 -3.36 11.45
C VAL A 133 13.41 -2.78 10.37
N GLU A 134 14.27 -3.60 9.75
CA GLU A 134 15.13 -3.20 8.64
C GLU A 134 14.32 -2.58 7.49
N VAL A 135 13.19 -3.21 7.14
CA VAL A 135 12.28 -2.69 6.11
C VAL A 135 11.73 -1.32 6.49
N ALA A 136 11.27 -1.13 7.75
CA ALA A 136 10.71 0.13 8.19
C ALA A 136 11.75 1.28 8.14
N GLU A 137 12.96 1.02 8.61
CA GLU A 137 14.06 1.99 8.57
C GLU A 137 14.40 2.38 7.12
N ARG A 138 14.58 1.40 6.24
CA ARG A 138 14.94 1.65 4.84
C ARG A 138 13.87 2.41 4.05
N ILE A 139 12.59 2.09 4.24
CA ILE A 139 11.52 2.84 3.55
C ILE A 139 11.29 4.22 4.14
N GLN A 140 11.54 4.43 5.45
CA GLN A 140 11.56 5.75 6.06
C GLN A 140 12.68 6.60 5.45
N ASP A 141 13.89 6.08 5.34
CA ASP A 141 15.04 6.74 4.71
C ASP A 141 14.82 6.99 3.20
N ALA A 142 13.97 6.18 2.58
CA ALA A 142 13.53 6.35 1.20
C ALA A 142 12.46 7.45 1.03
N GLY A 143 11.91 7.99 2.13
CA GLY A 143 10.97 9.10 2.12
C GLY A 143 9.50 8.73 2.42
N ALA A 144 9.21 7.49 2.81
CA ALA A 144 7.87 7.15 3.29
C ALA A 144 7.58 7.82 4.64
N GLN A 145 6.39 8.41 4.78
CA GLN A 145 6.01 9.17 5.98
C GLN A 145 5.27 8.32 7.01
N ALA A 146 4.74 7.16 6.61
CA ALA A 146 4.14 6.19 7.52
C ALA A 146 4.21 4.78 6.95
N ILE A 147 4.21 3.80 7.86
CA ILE A 147 4.10 2.38 7.52
C ILE A 147 2.95 1.72 8.28
N THR A 148 2.15 0.95 7.57
CA THR A 148 1.14 0.05 8.17
C THR A 148 1.64 -1.39 8.07
N ILE A 149 1.70 -2.09 9.20
CA ILE A 149 2.23 -3.45 9.27
C ILE A 149 1.11 -4.44 9.56
N HIS A 150 0.91 -5.40 8.67
CA HIS A 150 0.12 -6.59 8.98
C HIS A 150 1.00 -7.57 9.78
N GLY A 151 0.64 -7.86 11.01
CA GLY A 151 1.40 -8.68 11.98
C GLY A 151 1.51 -10.17 11.61
N ARG A 152 1.56 -10.51 10.34
CA ARG A 152 1.81 -11.85 9.79
C ARG A 152 2.78 -11.78 8.62
N THR A 153 3.48 -12.89 8.37
CA THR A 153 4.27 -13.05 7.14
C THR A 153 3.39 -13.32 5.92
N ARG A 154 3.98 -13.27 4.73
CA ARG A 154 3.26 -13.63 3.50
C ARG A 154 2.83 -15.09 3.51
N VAL A 155 3.67 -16.00 3.99
CA VAL A 155 3.40 -17.45 4.00
C VAL A 155 2.26 -17.79 4.97
N GLN A 156 2.17 -17.13 6.11
CA GLN A 156 1.06 -17.29 7.05
C GLN A 156 -0.28 -16.86 6.46
N MET A 157 -0.29 -15.94 5.51
CA MET A 157 -1.51 -15.36 4.92
C MET A 157 -2.48 -14.83 6.00
N TYR A 158 -3.44 -15.65 6.43
CA TYR A 158 -4.45 -15.35 7.47
C TYR A 158 -4.44 -16.40 8.59
N LYS A 159 -3.49 -17.35 8.57
CA LYS A 159 -3.35 -18.41 9.57
C LYS A 159 -2.37 -18.00 10.66
N GLY A 160 -2.43 -18.69 11.80
CA GLY A 160 -1.54 -18.46 12.93
C GLY A 160 -1.88 -17.20 13.73
N CYS A 161 -1.14 -16.96 14.80
CA CYS A 161 -1.30 -15.81 15.66
C CYS A 161 -0.76 -14.53 15.01
N LEU A 162 -1.39 -13.40 15.31
CA LEU A 162 -0.86 -12.09 14.97
C LEU A 162 0.24 -11.72 15.97
N LEU A 163 1.31 -11.10 15.48
CA LEU A 163 2.24 -10.38 16.36
C LEU A 163 1.68 -8.97 16.55
N TYR A 164 1.28 -8.67 17.77
CA TYR A 164 0.87 -7.34 18.18
C TYR A 164 2.08 -6.60 18.73
N THR A 165 2.35 -5.42 18.21
CA THR A 165 3.40 -4.54 18.71
C THR A 165 2.84 -3.44 19.62
N SER A 166 1.51 -3.29 19.63
CA SER A 166 0.78 -2.34 20.48
C SER A 166 -0.43 -3.04 21.11
N PRO A 167 -0.79 -2.71 22.35
CA PRO A 167 -2.02 -3.23 22.96
C PRO A 167 -3.22 -2.83 22.11
N SER A 168 -4.13 -3.79 21.93
CA SER A 168 -5.42 -3.52 21.33
C SER A 168 -6.28 -2.71 22.31
N PRO A 169 -7.13 -1.80 21.86
CA PRO A 169 -8.11 -1.15 22.74
C PRO A 169 -9.07 -2.12 23.45
N ARG A 170 -8.97 -3.40 23.13
CA ARG A 170 -9.80 -4.48 23.73
C ARG A 170 -9.04 -5.38 24.70
N ASP A 171 -7.75 -5.15 24.91
CA ASP A 171 -6.91 -5.94 25.84
C ASP A 171 -6.91 -5.34 27.23
#